data_c3cacd33db8c9f1347e70caa757fffe9
#
_entry.id   c3cacd33db8c9f1347e70caa757fffe9
#
_cell.length_a   1.000
_cell.length_b   1.000
_cell.length_c   1.000
_cell.angle_alpha   90.00
_cell.angle_beta   90.00
_cell.angle_gamma   90.00
#
_symmetry.space_group_name_H-M   'P 1'
#
loop_
_entity.id
_entity.type
_entity.pdbx_description
1 polymer ?
#
loop_
_entity_poly.entity_id
_entity_poly.type
_entity_poly.pdbx_seq_one_letter_code
_entity_poly.pdbx_strand_id
1 'polypeptide(L)'
;ENDRGIYKLYNFGSCDGCPYVGSTWHPPSNNWSMSDAYYVAWGAAAVQPVPEIYLTTGKNAKEWAYLSYWGTQNNRAAIQFPATLTQWQACQQIGGCVAYDVNGILYGSNNKPSVGWQQLFNEISSWPATAQQNIRWMTDILWSDYPIPAAP
;
A
#
# COMPACT_ATOMS: atom_id res chain seq x y z
N GLU A 1 -15.15 -24.30 12.41
CA GLU A 1 -13.73 -24.35 12.72
C GLU A 1 -12.90 -24.32 11.45
N ASN A 2 -12.34 -23.18 11.20
CA ASN A 2 -11.03 -22.90 10.62
C ASN A 2 -10.68 -23.42 9.22
N ASP A 3 -11.43 -22.97 8.21
CA ASP A 3 -10.95 -22.91 6.84
C ASP A 3 -9.85 -21.83 6.61
N ARG A 4 -9.25 -21.39 7.71
CA ARG A 4 -8.25 -20.31 7.76
C ARG A 4 -6.94 -20.62 6.99
N GLY A 5 -6.75 -21.85 6.54
CA GLY A 5 -5.58 -22.24 5.76
C GLY A 5 -5.82 -22.41 4.26
N ILE A 6 -7.07 -22.48 3.82
CA ILE A 6 -7.43 -22.83 2.43
C ILE A 6 -7.74 -21.59 1.61
N TYR A 7 -8.40 -20.58 2.21
CA TYR A 7 -8.81 -19.36 1.53
C TYR A 7 -8.01 -18.17 2.02
N LYS A 8 -7.36 -17.47 1.10
CA LYS A 8 -6.67 -16.21 1.38
C LYS A 8 -7.63 -15.06 1.12
N LEU A 9 -7.71 -14.13 2.07
CA LEU A 9 -8.39 -12.87 1.90
C LEU A 9 -7.36 -11.82 1.47
N TYR A 10 -7.43 -11.37 0.22
CA TYR A 10 -6.64 -10.23 -0.24
C TYR A 10 -7.29 -8.95 0.24
N ASN A 11 -6.60 -8.24 1.11
CA ASN A 11 -7.04 -6.97 1.67
C ASN A 11 -6.41 -5.82 0.89
N PHE A 12 -7.22 -5.17 0.09
CA PHE A 12 -6.84 -3.94 -0.62
C PHE A 12 -7.06 -2.77 0.32
N GLY A 13 -6.07 -1.92 0.46
CA GLY A 13 -6.23 -0.80 1.36
C GLY A 13 -5.07 0.18 1.39
N SER A 14 -5.35 1.29 2.06
CA SER A 14 -4.41 2.35 2.36
C SER A 14 -4.03 2.32 3.84
N CYS A 15 -2.77 2.62 4.15
CA CYS A 15 -2.33 2.96 5.50
C CYS A 15 -2.28 4.48 5.66
N ASP A 16 -3.28 5.19 5.11
CA ASP A 16 -3.28 6.65 5.10
C ASP A 16 -3.22 7.21 6.53
N GLY A 17 -2.29 8.12 6.72
CA GLY A 17 -1.98 8.66 8.03
C GLY A 17 -1.09 7.77 8.90
N CYS A 18 -0.65 6.60 8.45
CA CYS A 18 0.38 5.85 9.16
C CYS A 18 1.69 6.65 9.22
N PRO A 19 2.39 6.65 10.37
CA PRO A 19 3.69 7.30 10.47
C PRO A 19 4.75 6.59 9.62
N TYR A 20 5.76 7.33 9.22
CA TYR A 20 6.96 6.81 8.55
C TYR A 20 8.18 7.65 8.94
N VAL A 21 9.38 7.18 8.65
CA VAL A 21 10.62 7.90 8.97
C VAL A 21 10.64 9.27 8.29
N GLY A 22 10.79 10.31 9.08
CA GLY A 22 10.78 11.70 8.60
C GLY A 22 9.40 12.35 8.59
N SER A 23 8.32 11.62 8.92
CA SER A 23 7.02 12.23 9.17
C SER A 23 6.90 12.73 10.61
N THR A 24 6.03 13.71 10.84
CA THR A 24 5.55 13.99 12.19
C THR A 24 4.76 12.77 12.66
N TRP A 25 5.08 12.27 13.86
CA TRP A 25 4.35 11.14 14.40
C TRP A 25 2.89 11.52 14.67
N HIS A 26 1.99 10.76 14.14
CA HIS A 26 0.56 10.81 14.45
C HIS A 26 0.01 9.38 14.32
N PRO A 27 -1.08 9.06 15.01
CA PRO A 27 -1.73 7.78 14.83
C PRO A 27 -2.29 7.64 13.40
N PRO A 28 -2.49 6.43 12.91
CA PRO A 28 -3.23 6.20 11.67
C PRO A 28 -4.60 6.89 11.68
N SER A 29 -5.13 7.17 10.49
CA SER A 29 -6.45 7.76 10.34
C SER A 29 -7.53 6.94 11.06
N ASN A 30 -8.66 7.54 11.35
CA ASN A 30 -9.81 6.93 12.04
C ASN A 30 -9.55 6.52 13.50
N ASN A 31 -8.59 7.15 14.18
CA ASN A 31 -8.22 6.85 15.57
C ASN A 31 -7.70 5.40 15.78
N TRP A 32 -7.26 4.74 14.75
CA TRP A 32 -6.64 3.43 14.87
C TRP A 32 -5.24 3.55 15.48
N SER A 33 -4.87 2.58 16.27
CA SER A 33 -3.48 2.40 16.65
C SER A 33 -2.68 1.69 15.55
N MET A 34 -1.35 1.76 15.62
CA MET A 34 -0.50 0.95 14.76
C MET A 34 -0.76 -0.55 14.92
N SER A 35 -1.18 -0.96 16.12
CA SER A 35 -1.56 -2.36 16.39
C SER A 35 -2.82 -2.77 15.63
N ASP A 36 -3.82 -1.88 15.54
CA ASP A 36 -5.06 -2.15 14.81
C ASP A 36 -4.79 -2.18 13.31
N ALA A 37 -4.03 -1.21 12.80
CA ALA A 37 -3.62 -1.17 11.39
C ALA A 37 -2.83 -2.44 11.00
N TYR A 38 -1.88 -2.85 11.84
CA TYR A 38 -1.12 -4.07 11.61
C TYR A 38 -2.02 -5.33 11.66
N TYR A 39 -2.95 -5.39 12.63
CA TYR A 39 -3.85 -6.54 12.76
C TYR A 39 -4.74 -6.71 11.53
N VAL A 40 -5.34 -5.64 11.06
CA VAL A 40 -6.20 -5.66 9.86
C VAL A 40 -5.41 -5.95 8.59
N ALA A 41 -4.19 -5.43 8.50
CA ALA A 41 -3.34 -5.62 7.33
C ALA A 41 -2.76 -7.05 7.24
N TRP A 42 -2.35 -7.62 8.37
CA TRP A 42 -1.58 -8.86 8.38
C TRP A 42 -1.84 -9.79 9.57
N GLY A 43 -2.15 -9.25 10.74
CA GLY A 43 -2.27 -10.03 11.98
C GLY A 43 -3.49 -10.95 12.02
N ALA A 44 -4.55 -10.64 11.28
CA ALA A 44 -5.71 -11.51 11.15
C ALA A 44 -5.36 -12.71 10.26
N ALA A 45 -5.83 -13.89 10.67
CA ALA A 45 -5.54 -15.11 9.92
C ALA A 45 -6.07 -15.06 8.49
N ALA A 46 -5.31 -15.59 7.56
CA ALA A 46 -5.58 -15.64 6.12
C ALA A 46 -5.54 -14.31 5.36
N VAL A 47 -5.32 -13.16 6.02
CA VAL A 47 -5.21 -11.87 5.35
C VAL A 47 -3.87 -11.76 4.62
N GLN A 48 -3.95 -11.26 3.39
CA GLN A 48 -2.80 -10.94 2.54
C GLN A 48 -2.95 -9.48 2.07
N PRO A 49 -2.10 -8.54 2.49
CA PRO A 49 -2.25 -7.15 2.13
C PRO A 49 -1.82 -6.90 0.68
N VAL A 50 -2.63 -6.15 -0.03
CA VAL A 50 -2.31 -5.59 -1.35
C VAL A 50 -2.34 -4.07 -1.23
N PRO A 51 -1.20 -3.45 -0.87
CA PRO A 51 -1.12 -2.02 -0.58
C PRO A 51 -1.50 -1.15 -1.77
N GLU A 52 -2.30 -0.14 -1.51
CA GLU A 52 -2.56 0.96 -2.44
C GLU A 52 -1.34 1.89 -2.50
N ILE A 53 -0.61 1.87 -3.60
CA ILE A 53 0.59 2.69 -3.82
C ILE A 53 0.31 3.68 -4.96
N TYR A 54 -0.56 4.62 -4.70
CA TYR A 54 -1.08 5.55 -5.70
C TYR A 54 -0.19 6.77 -5.90
N LEU A 55 0.46 7.24 -4.82
CA LEU A 55 1.12 8.53 -4.79
C LEU A 55 2.51 8.50 -5.42
N THR A 56 2.74 9.39 -6.38
CA THR A 56 4.04 9.53 -7.05
C THR A 56 5.16 9.99 -6.10
N THR A 57 4.81 10.57 -4.95
CA THR A 57 5.75 10.97 -3.90
C THR A 57 6.37 9.80 -3.14
N GLY A 58 5.82 8.58 -3.29
CA GLY A 58 6.23 7.40 -2.52
C GLY A 58 5.70 7.35 -1.10
N LYS A 59 4.85 8.30 -0.67
CA LYS A 59 4.32 8.36 0.70
C LYS A 59 3.64 7.04 1.09
N ASN A 60 2.76 6.51 0.24
CA ASN A 60 2.06 5.27 0.57
C ASN A 60 3.02 4.09 0.79
N ALA A 61 4.07 3.98 -0.02
CA ALA A 61 5.07 2.94 0.14
C ALA A 61 5.81 3.06 1.49
N LYS A 62 6.16 4.28 1.89
CA LYS A 62 6.81 4.55 3.20
C LYS A 62 5.90 4.18 4.37
N GLU A 63 4.62 4.53 4.31
CA GLU A 63 3.63 4.21 5.33
C GLU A 63 3.50 2.69 5.52
N TRP A 64 3.34 1.95 4.44
CA TRP A 64 3.23 0.49 4.47
C TRP A 64 4.51 -0.21 4.93
N ALA A 65 5.65 0.23 4.44
CA ALA A 65 6.94 -0.33 4.85
C ALA A 65 7.20 -0.06 6.34
N TYR A 66 6.86 1.14 6.82
CA TYR A 66 7.00 1.45 8.24
C TYR A 66 6.06 0.63 9.13
N LEU A 67 4.82 0.37 8.69
CA LEU A 67 3.90 -0.51 9.42
C LEU A 67 4.49 -1.93 9.56
N SER A 68 5.11 -2.44 8.51
CA SER A 68 5.80 -3.73 8.54
C SER A 68 7.00 -3.71 9.51
N TYR A 69 7.83 -2.69 9.42
CA TYR A 69 8.98 -2.50 10.33
C TYR A 69 8.52 -2.35 11.78
N TRP A 70 7.48 -1.54 12.05
CA TRP A 70 6.90 -1.40 13.39
C TRP A 70 6.47 -2.77 13.96
N GLY A 71 5.88 -3.63 13.14
CA GLY A 71 5.54 -4.99 13.54
C GLY A 71 6.76 -5.74 14.07
N THR A 72 7.88 -5.70 13.37
CA THR A 72 9.11 -6.38 13.80
C THR A 72 9.69 -5.80 15.09
N GLN A 73 9.56 -4.50 15.30
CA GLN A 73 10.01 -3.86 16.55
C GLN A 73 9.09 -4.17 17.75
N ASN A 74 7.91 -4.72 17.50
CA ASN A 74 6.93 -5.11 18.52
C ASN A 74 6.76 -6.63 18.60
N ASN A 75 7.81 -7.39 18.33
CA ASN A 75 7.86 -8.86 18.39
C ASN A 75 6.81 -9.54 17.50
N ARG A 76 6.48 -8.95 16.37
CA ARG A 76 5.59 -9.50 15.35
C ARG A 76 6.35 -9.84 14.07
N ALA A 77 5.74 -10.63 13.20
CA ALA A 77 6.33 -10.94 11.90
C ALA A 77 6.37 -9.69 11.00
N ALA A 78 7.34 -9.63 10.09
CA ALA A 78 7.27 -8.66 8.99
C ALA A 78 6.06 -8.97 8.10
N ILE A 79 5.33 -7.94 7.69
CA ILE A 79 4.24 -8.07 6.71
C ILE A 79 4.81 -8.60 5.40
N GLN A 80 4.18 -9.61 4.82
CA GLN A 80 4.52 -10.13 3.51
C GLN A 80 3.54 -9.57 2.47
N PHE A 81 4.04 -8.83 1.49
CA PHE A 81 3.25 -8.19 0.45
C PHE A 81 3.24 -9.05 -0.82
N PRO A 82 2.14 -9.73 -1.17
CA PRO A 82 2.10 -10.52 -2.40
C PRO A 82 2.04 -9.67 -3.66
N ALA A 83 1.50 -8.45 -3.56
CA ALA A 83 1.28 -7.55 -4.68
C ALA A 83 1.30 -6.09 -4.24
N THR A 84 1.31 -5.18 -5.21
CA THR A 84 0.96 -3.76 -5.04
C THR A 84 -0.27 -3.44 -5.88
N LEU A 85 -1.07 -2.47 -5.45
CA LEU A 85 -2.20 -1.93 -6.21
C LEU A 85 -1.93 -0.49 -6.59
N THR A 86 -2.14 -0.17 -7.86
CA THR A 86 -2.15 1.21 -8.37
C THR A 86 -3.51 1.54 -8.98
N GLN A 87 -3.71 2.79 -9.39
CA GLN A 87 -4.92 3.25 -10.07
C GLN A 87 -4.60 3.96 -11.40
N TRP A 88 -3.48 3.60 -12.01
CA TRP A 88 -3.01 4.33 -13.19
C TRP A 88 -3.99 4.24 -14.35
N GLN A 89 -4.51 3.06 -14.67
CA GLN A 89 -5.46 2.90 -15.77
C GLN A 89 -6.77 3.64 -15.48
N ALA A 90 -7.30 3.52 -14.27
CA ALA A 90 -8.47 4.28 -13.85
C ALA A 90 -8.26 5.80 -14.01
N CYS A 91 -7.08 6.29 -13.65
CA CYS A 91 -6.72 7.69 -13.83
C CYS A 91 -6.65 8.10 -15.30
N GLN A 92 -6.13 7.23 -16.18
CA GLN A 92 -6.13 7.51 -17.63
C GLN A 92 -7.56 7.61 -18.19
N GLN A 93 -8.47 6.78 -17.71
CA GLN A 93 -9.87 6.78 -18.16
C GLN A 93 -10.61 8.09 -17.85
N ILE A 94 -10.24 8.78 -16.77
CA ILE A 94 -10.87 10.05 -16.34
C ILE A 94 -10.03 11.30 -16.65
N GLY A 95 -8.93 11.14 -17.40
CA GLY A 95 -8.08 12.28 -17.77
C GLY A 95 -7.03 12.68 -16.74
N GLY A 96 -6.77 11.84 -15.75
CA GLY A 96 -5.74 12.01 -14.73
C GLY A 96 -6.28 11.98 -13.30
N CYS A 97 -5.38 11.71 -12.36
CA CYS A 97 -5.65 11.76 -10.92
C CYS A 97 -4.61 12.62 -10.23
N VAL A 98 -5.09 13.43 -9.32
CA VAL A 98 -4.26 14.30 -8.49
C VAL A 98 -4.71 14.18 -7.04
N ALA A 99 -3.80 14.44 -6.13
CA ALA A 99 -4.07 14.59 -4.71
C ALA A 99 -3.44 15.88 -4.20
N TYR A 100 -3.87 16.34 -3.04
CA TYR A 100 -3.34 17.52 -2.38
C TYR A 100 -2.80 17.11 -1.00
N ASP A 101 -1.69 17.71 -0.61
CA ASP A 101 -1.23 17.59 0.77
C ASP A 101 -2.04 18.50 1.70
N VAL A 102 -1.72 18.46 3.00
CA VAL A 102 -2.39 19.30 4.02
C VAL A 102 -2.20 20.81 3.82
N ASN A 103 -1.22 21.20 3.01
CA ASN A 103 -0.93 22.59 2.64
C ASN A 103 -1.55 22.99 1.30
N GLY A 104 -2.29 22.07 0.66
CA GLY A 104 -2.88 22.30 -0.65
C GLY A 104 -1.89 22.16 -1.82
N ILE A 105 -0.72 21.57 -1.59
CA ILE A 105 0.26 21.32 -2.65
C ILE A 105 -0.18 20.11 -3.46
N LEU A 106 -0.30 20.31 -4.77
CA LEU A 106 -0.71 19.29 -5.73
C LEU A 106 0.40 18.26 -5.96
N TYR A 107 0.05 16.98 -5.96
CA TYR A 107 0.94 15.90 -6.38
C TYR A 107 0.18 14.79 -7.14
N GLY A 108 0.91 14.02 -7.92
CA GLY A 108 0.30 12.95 -8.72
C GLY A 108 -0.18 11.79 -7.84
N SER A 109 -1.34 11.26 -8.19
CA SER A 109 -1.95 10.08 -7.57
C SER A 109 -2.16 8.96 -8.60
N ASN A 110 -1.26 8.89 -9.57
CA ASN A 110 -1.36 8.06 -10.76
C ASN A 110 -0.08 7.25 -11.02
N ASN A 111 0.48 6.66 -9.98
CA ASN A 111 1.61 5.75 -10.13
C ASN A 111 1.31 4.66 -11.15
N LYS A 112 2.24 4.45 -12.08
CA LYS A 112 2.24 3.24 -12.92
C LYS A 112 2.50 2.00 -12.05
N PRO A 113 1.95 0.83 -12.39
CA PRO A 113 2.15 -0.40 -11.61
C PRO A 113 3.62 -0.69 -11.28
N SER A 114 4.51 -0.56 -12.25
CA SER A 114 5.95 -0.77 -12.03
C SER A 114 6.59 0.26 -11.08
N VAL A 115 6.10 1.50 -11.09
CA VAL A 115 6.60 2.56 -10.19
C VAL A 115 6.13 2.29 -8.76
N GLY A 116 4.84 1.97 -8.57
CA GLY A 116 4.31 1.62 -7.25
C GLY A 116 5.00 0.39 -6.65
N TRP A 117 5.23 -0.62 -7.47
CA TRP A 117 5.99 -1.81 -7.07
C TRP A 117 7.41 -1.44 -6.62
N GLN A 118 8.12 -0.65 -7.43
CA GLN A 118 9.50 -0.27 -7.13
C GLN A 118 9.60 0.58 -5.86
N GLN A 119 8.65 1.50 -5.65
CA GLN A 119 8.58 2.30 -4.43
C GLN A 119 8.44 1.38 -3.20
N LEU A 120 7.49 0.47 -3.18
CA LEU A 120 7.30 -0.44 -2.04
C LEU A 120 8.52 -1.33 -1.83
N PHE A 121 9.06 -1.92 -2.90
CA PHE A 121 10.23 -2.78 -2.84
C PHE A 121 11.44 -2.06 -2.23
N ASN A 122 11.70 -0.83 -2.65
CA ASN A 122 12.81 -0.04 -2.12
C ASN A 122 12.64 0.26 -0.62
N GLU A 123 11.43 0.65 -0.21
CA GLU A 123 11.14 1.00 1.18
C GLU A 123 11.24 -0.21 2.11
N ILE A 124 10.64 -1.36 1.76
CA ILE A 124 10.76 -2.58 2.59
C ILE A 124 12.18 -3.14 2.62
N SER A 125 12.96 -2.92 1.57
CA SER A 125 14.35 -3.37 1.47
C SER A 125 15.32 -2.49 2.26
N SER A 126 14.87 -1.32 2.73
CA SER A 126 15.71 -0.39 3.51
C SER A 126 15.99 -0.88 4.92
N TRP A 127 15.24 -1.84 5.44
CA TRP A 127 15.47 -2.45 6.74
C TRP A 127 15.72 -3.97 6.62
N PRO A 128 16.78 -4.50 7.25
CA PRO A 128 17.04 -5.94 7.20
C PRO A 128 15.88 -6.80 7.71
N ALA A 129 15.11 -6.29 8.68
CA ALA A 129 13.99 -7.02 9.27
C ALA A 129 12.77 -7.17 8.34
N THR A 130 12.65 -6.34 7.32
CA THR A 130 11.54 -6.37 6.35
C THR A 130 11.98 -6.69 4.93
N ALA A 131 13.29 -6.72 4.68
CA ALA A 131 13.87 -7.06 3.39
C ALA A 131 13.58 -8.52 3.00
N GLN A 132 13.98 -8.90 1.78
CA GLN A 132 13.87 -10.28 1.26
C GLN A 132 12.43 -10.74 1.00
N GLN A 133 11.55 -9.84 0.61
CA GLN A 133 10.22 -10.19 0.17
C GLN A 133 10.16 -10.39 -1.34
N ASN A 134 9.33 -11.34 -1.76
CA ASN A 134 8.99 -11.52 -3.15
C ASN A 134 7.61 -10.88 -3.40
N ILE A 135 7.58 -9.60 -3.77
CA ILE A 135 6.36 -8.95 -4.25
C ILE A 135 6.10 -9.47 -5.66
N ARG A 136 5.14 -10.41 -5.76
CA ARG A 136 4.92 -11.19 -6.97
C ARG A 136 4.27 -10.43 -8.09
N TRP A 137 3.27 -9.61 -7.74
CA TRP A 137 2.39 -9.00 -8.71
C TRP A 137 2.34 -7.49 -8.60
N MET A 138 2.22 -6.86 -9.73
CA MET A 138 1.85 -5.47 -9.90
C MET A 138 0.41 -5.45 -10.40
N THR A 139 -0.51 -4.86 -9.64
CA THR A 139 -1.92 -4.79 -10.01
C THR A 139 -2.35 -3.34 -10.20
N ASP A 140 -3.41 -3.14 -10.95
CA ASP A 140 -3.91 -1.81 -11.27
C ASP A 140 -5.43 -1.80 -11.32
N ILE A 141 -6.05 -0.66 -11.03
CA ILE A 141 -7.49 -0.47 -11.12
C ILE A 141 -7.88 -0.04 -12.53
N LEU A 142 -8.89 -0.70 -13.06
CA LEU A 142 -9.56 -0.34 -14.29
C LEU A 142 -11.07 -0.24 -14.03
N TRP A 143 -11.70 0.86 -14.41
CA TRP A 143 -13.16 1.01 -14.32
C TRP A 143 -13.83 0.32 -15.51
N SER A 144 -14.62 -0.71 -15.26
CA SER A 144 -15.26 -1.50 -16.33
C SER A 144 -16.28 -0.73 -17.18
N ASP A 145 -16.90 0.30 -16.58
CA ASP A 145 -17.96 1.09 -17.23
C ASP A 145 -17.43 2.25 -18.06
N TYR A 146 -16.12 2.49 -18.03
CA TYR A 146 -15.52 3.50 -18.88
C TYR A 146 -14.95 2.86 -20.15
N PRO A 147 -15.18 3.48 -21.32
CA PRO A 147 -14.56 3.01 -22.55
C PRO A 147 -13.05 3.04 -22.37
N ILE A 148 -12.40 1.92 -22.66
CA ILE A 148 -10.94 1.86 -22.71
C ILE A 148 -10.49 2.84 -23.81
N PRO A 149 -9.66 3.86 -23.49
CA PRO A 149 -9.11 4.72 -24.52
C PRO A 149 -8.43 3.84 -25.59
N ALA A 150 -8.67 4.12 -26.86
CA ALA A 150 -7.95 3.42 -27.91
C ALA A 150 -6.44 3.60 -27.67
N ALA A 151 -5.71 2.51 -27.70
CA ALA A 151 -4.25 2.57 -27.59
C ALA A 151 -3.71 3.47 -28.70
N PRO A 152 -2.75 4.38 -28.39
CA PRO A 152 -2.15 5.26 -29.37
C PRO A 152 -1.38 4.49 -30.44
#